data_2d61c62a30e1d4c305f6a305abefe2de
#
_entry.id   2d61c62a30e1d4c305f6a305abefe2de
#
_cell.length_a   1.000
_cell.length_b   1.000
_cell.length_c   1.000
_cell.angle_alpha   90.00
_cell.angle_beta   90.00
_cell.angle_gamma   90.00
#
_symmetry.space_group_name_H-M   'P 1'
#
loop_
_entity.id
_entity.type
_entity.pdbx_description
1 polymer ?
#
loop_
_entity_poly.entity_id
_entity_poly.type
_entity_poly.pdbx_seq_one_letter_code
_entity_poly.pdbx_strand_id
1 'polypeptide(L)'
;MLVMSLSTMLAQSQTLQPPAQLSLFMEGTVSTNLNERDMALSPDGSEMYYTLEAAQNAFSTILYRHKLPGNKWSAPEVAPFSGQFKDLEPAFSADGRRLFFSSNRPLSGTQAKDFDIWVVERAKDGSWSSPRNVGAPVNTKANEFYPSVALSGNLYFTSEYEKGVGKEDIYVCQWQDGKYTESVALDTAVNSKLWEFNAFVSPDEKFILFTSYGRKDDHGGGDLYISLRDAAGVWQPAKNMSMLNSPRLDYCPFVSFDQKILFFTSGRHDLPSTYEKPTTHAALVKAYNSVRNGSENIYWIDFQALVGSLK
;
A
#
# COMPACT_ATOMS: atom_id res chain seq x y z
N MET A 1 -55.18 -3.29 20.19
CA MET A 1 -54.30 -2.52 19.34
C MET A 1 -52.87 -2.77 19.81
N LEU A 2 -52.22 -3.73 19.18
CA LEU A 2 -50.87 -4.19 19.62
C LEU A 2 -49.86 -3.43 18.73
N VAL A 3 -49.06 -2.56 19.36
CA VAL A 3 -47.96 -1.86 18.70
C VAL A 3 -46.74 -2.79 18.68
N MET A 4 -46.43 -3.40 17.56
CA MET A 4 -45.18 -4.10 17.36
C MET A 4 -44.06 -3.04 17.13
N SER A 5 -43.16 -2.92 18.08
CA SER A 5 -41.92 -2.16 17.91
C SER A 5 -40.98 -2.97 17.02
N LEU A 6 -40.74 -2.51 15.79
CA LEU A 6 -39.64 -3.00 14.95
C LEU A 6 -38.35 -2.47 15.54
N SER A 7 -37.62 -3.33 16.24
CA SER A 7 -36.21 -3.11 16.58
C SER A 7 -35.38 -3.33 15.33
N THR A 8 -34.96 -2.26 14.67
CA THR A 8 -33.92 -2.31 13.65
C THR A 8 -32.60 -2.66 14.34
N MET A 9 -32.19 -3.93 14.30
CA MET A 9 -30.82 -4.32 14.59
C MET A 9 -29.93 -3.74 13.48
N LEU A 10 -29.28 -2.64 13.76
CA LEU A 10 -28.12 -2.18 13.00
C LEU A 10 -27.07 -3.29 13.19
N ALA A 11 -26.84 -4.06 12.13
CA ALA A 11 -25.72 -4.98 12.08
C ALA A 11 -24.44 -4.13 12.18
N GLN A 12 -23.83 -4.10 13.34
CA GLN A 12 -22.47 -3.56 13.50
C GLN A 12 -21.55 -4.39 12.59
N SER A 13 -21.05 -3.77 11.53
CA SER A 13 -19.93 -4.30 10.76
C SER A 13 -18.79 -4.55 11.74
N GLN A 14 -18.49 -5.81 12.04
CA GLN A 14 -17.31 -6.10 12.86
C GLN A 14 -16.09 -5.72 12.01
N THR A 15 -15.42 -4.64 12.41
CA THR A 15 -14.16 -4.19 11.85
C THR A 15 -13.07 -5.26 12.08
N LEU A 16 -12.10 -5.33 11.20
CA LEU A 16 -10.88 -6.12 11.42
C LEU A 16 -10.29 -5.72 12.80
N GLN A 17 -9.89 -6.71 13.59
CA GLN A 17 -9.25 -6.48 14.88
C GLN A 17 -7.75 -6.71 14.70
N PRO A 18 -6.92 -5.66 14.70
CA PRO A 18 -5.49 -5.81 14.53
C PRO A 18 -4.86 -6.52 15.72
N PRO A 19 -3.83 -7.35 15.48
CA PRO A 19 -3.07 -7.96 16.56
C PRO A 19 -2.18 -6.92 17.26
N ALA A 20 -1.96 -7.12 18.57
CA ALA A 20 -1.04 -6.28 19.35
C ALA A 20 0.43 -6.50 18.95
N GLN A 21 0.75 -7.63 18.32
CA GLN A 21 2.09 -7.98 17.82
C GLN A 21 2.04 -8.17 16.32
N LEU A 22 3.14 -7.81 15.66
CA LEU A 22 3.29 -7.95 14.22
C LEU A 22 3.02 -9.39 13.77
N SER A 23 2.13 -9.56 12.80
CA SER A 23 1.70 -10.86 12.29
C SER A 23 1.48 -10.82 10.78
N LEU A 24 1.50 -11.97 10.12
CA LEU A 24 1.04 -12.12 8.73
C LEU A 24 -0.45 -11.80 8.65
N PHE A 25 -0.83 -11.04 7.64
CA PHE A 25 -2.24 -10.75 7.38
C PHE A 25 -2.89 -11.93 6.66
N MET A 26 -3.89 -12.53 7.29
CA MET A 26 -4.67 -13.65 6.73
C MET A 26 -3.80 -14.75 6.11
N GLU A 27 -2.86 -15.28 6.89
CA GLU A 27 -1.93 -16.32 6.48
C GLU A 27 -2.63 -17.50 5.79
N GLY A 28 -2.07 -17.92 4.65
CA GLY A 28 -2.61 -18.98 3.81
C GLY A 28 -3.80 -18.57 2.93
N THR A 29 -4.27 -17.32 3.02
CA THR A 29 -5.40 -16.82 2.21
C THR A 29 -5.17 -15.49 1.52
N VAL A 30 -4.47 -14.54 2.14
CA VAL A 30 -3.96 -13.31 1.52
C VAL A 30 -2.45 -13.39 1.45
N SER A 31 -1.76 -13.55 2.58
CA SER A 31 -0.34 -13.86 2.60
C SER A 31 -0.15 -15.36 2.33
N THR A 32 0.39 -15.71 1.17
CA THR A 32 0.57 -17.10 0.73
C THR A 32 2.05 -17.43 0.47
N ASN A 33 2.34 -18.45 -0.29
CA ASN A 33 3.70 -18.75 -0.77
C ASN A 33 4.05 -18.00 -2.07
N LEU A 34 3.18 -17.10 -2.52
CA LEU A 34 3.39 -16.23 -3.66
C LEU A 34 3.93 -14.88 -3.19
N ASN A 35 3.84 -13.86 -4.04
CA ASN A 35 4.38 -12.52 -3.79
C ASN A 35 3.20 -11.55 -3.69
N GLU A 36 2.67 -11.35 -2.48
CA GLU A 36 1.55 -10.44 -2.22
C GLU A 36 2.04 -9.15 -1.56
N ARG A 37 1.67 -8.00 -2.15
CA ARG A 37 2.11 -6.68 -1.72
C ARG A 37 1.00 -5.62 -1.84
N ASP A 38 1.25 -4.41 -1.35
CA ASP A 38 0.48 -3.19 -1.62
C ASP A 38 -0.99 -3.27 -1.16
N MET A 39 -1.21 -3.45 0.12
CA MET A 39 -2.56 -3.54 0.68
C MET A 39 -3.31 -2.22 0.61
N ALA A 40 -4.56 -2.26 0.13
CA ALA A 40 -5.54 -1.19 0.25
C ALA A 40 -6.87 -1.73 0.77
N LEU A 41 -7.40 -1.13 1.84
CA LEU A 41 -8.72 -1.43 2.39
C LEU A 41 -9.67 -0.28 2.05
N SER A 42 -10.89 -0.59 1.62
CA SER A 42 -11.90 0.45 1.40
C SER A 42 -12.21 1.22 2.69
N PRO A 43 -12.63 2.50 2.62
CA PRO A 43 -12.89 3.30 3.82
C PRO A 43 -13.93 2.70 4.77
N ASP A 44 -14.91 1.97 4.24
CA ASP A 44 -15.90 1.23 5.02
C ASP A 44 -15.44 -0.16 5.48
N GLY A 45 -14.22 -0.57 5.06
CA GLY A 45 -13.63 -1.87 5.36
C GLY A 45 -14.36 -3.06 4.74
N SER A 46 -15.16 -2.84 3.69
CA SER A 46 -15.94 -3.91 3.01
C SER A 46 -15.21 -4.59 1.87
N GLU A 47 -14.16 -3.96 1.33
CA GLU A 47 -13.35 -4.46 0.23
C GLU A 47 -11.86 -4.30 0.53
N MET A 48 -11.06 -5.26 0.10
CA MET A 48 -9.61 -5.16 0.10
C MET A 48 -9.05 -5.41 -1.30
N TYR A 49 -8.04 -4.65 -1.64
CA TYR A 49 -7.27 -4.79 -2.87
C TYR A 49 -5.80 -4.98 -2.51
N TYR A 50 -5.09 -5.78 -3.27
CA TYR A 50 -3.66 -6.00 -3.09
C TYR A 50 -3.04 -6.49 -4.41
N THR A 51 -1.74 -6.30 -4.55
CA THR A 51 -1.02 -6.74 -5.74
C THR A 51 -0.53 -8.18 -5.55
N LEU A 52 -0.73 -9.00 -6.57
CA LEU A 52 -0.03 -10.27 -6.77
C LEU A 52 1.02 -10.07 -7.84
N GLU A 53 2.29 -10.33 -7.50
CA GLU A 53 3.41 -10.09 -8.40
C GLU A 53 4.14 -11.40 -8.71
N ALA A 54 4.48 -11.60 -9.97
CA ALA A 54 5.30 -12.73 -10.40
C ALA A 54 6.79 -12.48 -10.10
N ALA A 55 7.55 -13.56 -9.96
CA ALA A 55 8.98 -13.49 -9.70
C ALA A 55 9.70 -12.55 -10.71
N GLN A 56 10.68 -11.78 -10.21
CA GLN A 56 11.46 -10.81 -10.99
C GLN A 56 10.59 -9.74 -11.68
N ASN A 57 9.47 -9.38 -11.07
CA ASN A 57 8.54 -8.38 -11.58
C ASN A 57 8.09 -8.67 -13.04
N ALA A 58 8.02 -9.95 -13.41
CA ALA A 58 7.66 -10.35 -14.77
C ALA A 58 6.24 -9.90 -15.14
N PHE A 59 5.31 -9.98 -14.18
CA PHE A 59 3.94 -9.49 -14.29
C PHE A 59 3.39 -9.15 -12.91
N SER A 60 2.51 -8.16 -12.83
CA SER A 60 1.76 -7.82 -11.61
C SER A 60 0.30 -7.58 -11.94
N THR A 61 -0.58 -7.94 -11.02
CA THR A 61 -2.02 -7.74 -11.16
C THR A 61 -2.65 -7.40 -9.83
N ILE A 62 -3.66 -6.56 -9.83
CA ILE A 62 -4.41 -6.21 -8.64
C ILE A 62 -5.51 -7.25 -8.44
N LEU A 63 -5.50 -7.89 -7.28
CA LEU A 63 -6.56 -8.77 -6.79
C LEU A 63 -7.48 -7.99 -5.84
N TYR A 64 -8.73 -8.43 -5.74
CA TYR A 64 -9.65 -7.89 -4.77
C TYR A 64 -10.44 -9.01 -4.07
N ARG A 65 -10.92 -8.68 -2.89
CA ARG A 65 -11.87 -9.48 -2.10
C ARG A 65 -12.92 -8.55 -1.50
N HIS A 66 -14.11 -9.05 -1.31
CA HIS A 66 -15.18 -8.32 -0.64
C HIS A 66 -15.71 -9.11 0.56
N LYS A 67 -16.27 -8.39 1.53
CA LYS A 67 -16.91 -9.01 2.70
C LYS A 67 -18.18 -9.73 2.33
N LEU A 68 -18.30 -10.94 2.86
CA LEU A 68 -19.48 -11.79 2.80
C LEU A 68 -20.21 -11.75 4.17
N PRO A 69 -21.49 -12.20 4.24
CA PRO A 69 -22.19 -12.36 5.50
C PRO A 69 -21.37 -13.21 6.51
N GLY A 70 -21.42 -12.85 7.78
CA GLY A 70 -20.67 -13.51 8.85
C GLY A 70 -19.18 -13.15 8.91
N ASN A 71 -18.80 -11.98 8.41
CA ASN A 71 -17.41 -11.44 8.40
C ASN A 71 -16.38 -12.28 7.63
N LYS A 72 -16.82 -13.10 6.73
CA LYS A 72 -15.94 -13.83 5.83
C LYS A 72 -15.53 -12.95 4.66
N TRP A 73 -14.42 -13.28 4.04
CA TRP A 73 -13.97 -12.66 2.79
C TRP A 73 -14.23 -13.60 1.62
N SER A 74 -14.56 -13.07 0.47
CA SER A 74 -14.68 -13.83 -0.77
C SER A 74 -13.35 -14.51 -1.14
N ALA A 75 -13.35 -15.45 -2.07
CA ALA A 75 -12.14 -15.85 -2.77
C ALA A 75 -11.50 -14.62 -3.44
N PRO A 76 -10.17 -14.62 -3.68
CA PRO A 76 -9.54 -13.55 -4.46
C PRO A 76 -9.98 -13.61 -5.92
N GLU A 77 -10.23 -12.45 -6.49
CA GLU A 77 -10.54 -12.29 -7.90
C GLU A 77 -9.64 -11.20 -8.48
N VAL A 78 -9.34 -11.26 -9.78
CA VAL A 78 -8.65 -10.17 -10.47
C VAL A 78 -9.58 -8.97 -10.52
N ALA A 79 -9.09 -7.79 -10.12
CA ALA A 79 -9.88 -6.58 -10.17
C ALA A 79 -10.36 -6.29 -11.59
N PRO A 80 -11.63 -5.83 -11.80
CA PRO A 80 -12.23 -5.69 -13.13
C PRO A 80 -11.46 -4.79 -14.09
N PHE A 81 -10.58 -3.95 -13.57
CA PHE A 81 -9.74 -3.00 -14.32
C PHE A 81 -8.29 -3.47 -14.49
N SER A 82 -7.94 -4.66 -14.00
CA SER A 82 -6.57 -5.20 -13.98
C SER A 82 -6.43 -6.50 -14.77
N GLY A 83 -5.20 -7.05 -14.83
CA GLY A 83 -4.90 -8.37 -15.41
C GLY A 83 -4.53 -8.36 -16.89
N GLN A 84 -4.49 -7.20 -17.55
CA GLN A 84 -4.05 -7.08 -18.95
C GLN A 84 -2.63 -6.49 -19.04
N PHE A 85 -2.32 -5.52 -18.22
CA PHE A 85 -1.03 -4.86 -18.10
C PHE A 85 -0.46 -5.10 -16.71
N LYS A 86 0.77 -4.64 -16.45
CA LYS A 86 1.29 -4.62 -15.09
C LYS A 86 0.57 -3.53 -14.33
N ASP A 87 -0.23 -3.93 -13.36
CA ASP A 87 -0.97 -3.06 -12.45
C ASP A 87 -0.57 -3.38 -11.02
N LEU A 88 -0.31 -2.35 -10.21
CA LEU A 88 0.13 -2.49 -8.82
C LEU A 88 -0.28 -1.26 -7.99
N GLU A 89 -0.11 -1.37 -6.67
CA GLU A 89 -0.20 -0.26 -5.73
C GLU A 89 -1.59 0.43 -5.71
N PRO A 90 -2.66 -0.34 -5.45
CA PRO A 90 -3.99 0.24 -5.35
C PRO A 90 -4.13 1.17 -4.14
N ALA A 91 -4.80 2.30 -4.32
CA ALA A 91 -5.05 3.27 -3.26
C ALA A 91 -6.43 3.91 -3.38
N PHE A 92 -7.26 3.79 -2.34
CA PHE A 92 -8.57 4.44 -2.31
C PHE A 92 -8.47 5.93 -2.01
N SER A 93 -9.35 6.73 -2.64
CA SER A 93 -9.72 8.03 -2.07
C SER A 93 -10.52 7.83 -0.78
N ALA A 94 -10.44 8.80 0.14
CA ALA A 94 -11.06 8.68 1.46
C ALA A 94 -12.60 8.56 1.42
N ASP A 95 -13.25 8.99 0.34
CA ASP A 95 -14.69 8.81 0.09
C ASP A 95 -15.04 7.43 -0.52
N GLY A 96 -14.04 6.60 -0.83
CA GLY A 96 -14.19 5.28 -1.44
C GLY A 96 -14.71 5.30 -2.90
N ARG A 97 -14.83 6.49 -3.51
CA ARG A 97 -15.41 6.63 -4.85
C ARG A 97 -14.39 6.52 -5.97
N ARG A 98 -13.10 6.66 -5.67
CA ARG A 98 -11.99 6.51 -6.61
C ARG A 98 -10.99 5.52 -6.07
N LEU A 99 -10.39 4.76 -6.98
CA LEU A 99 -9.24 3.92 -6.70
C LEU A 99 -8.15 4.27 -7.71
N PHE A 100 -7.02 4.70 -7.17
CA PHE A 100 -5.81 5.01 -7.92
C PHE A 100 -4.90 3.79 -7.93
N PHE A 101 -4.06 3.66 -8.95
CA PHE A 101 -3.08 2.58 -9.06
C PHE A 101 -2.00 2.94 -10.07
N SER A 102 -0.85 2.29 -9.97
CA SER A 102 0.23 2.42 -10.95
C SER A 102 0.06 1.36 -12.04
N SER A 103 0.27 1.76 -13.30
CA SER A 103 0.13 0.85 -14.44
C SER A 103 1.01 1.24 -15.61
N ASN A 104 1.60 0.24 -16.29
CA ASN A 104 2.36 0.43 -17.51
C ASN A 104 1.50 0.34 -18.78
N ARG A 105 0.17 0.45 -18.65
CA ARG A 105 -0.75 0.45 -19.79
C ARG A 105 -0.55 1.64 -20.71
N PRO A 106 -0.70 1.49 -22.01
CA PRO A 106 -0.55 2.61 -22.94
C PRO A 106 -1.76 3.56 -22.86
N LEU A 107 -1.55 4.82 -23.25
CA LEU A 107 -2.63 5.78 -23.44
C LEU A 107 -3.54 5.38 -24.63
N SER A 108 -2.99 4.65 -25.61
CA SER A 108 -3.70 4.08 -26.75
C SER A 108 -2.93 2.87 -27.30
N GLY A 109 -3.65 1.95 -27.93
CA GLY A 109 -3.04 0.72 -28.45
C GLY A 109 -2.79 -0.35 -27.40
N THR A 110 -1.81 -1.21 -27.61
CA THR A 110 -1.55 -2.40 -26.77
C THR A 110 -0.12 -2.51 -26.27
N GLN A 111 0.79 -1.64 -26.71
CA GLN A 111 2.19 -1.70 -26.29
C GLN A 111 2.37 -1.00 -24.95
N ALA A 112 2.86 -1.74 -23.96
CA ALA A 112 3.17 -1.21 -22.65
C ALA A 112 4.20 -0.06 -22.72
N LYS A 113 4.08 0.87 -21.77
CA LYS A 113 4.95 2.05 -21.61
C LYS A 113 5.57 2.07 -20.21
N ASP A 114 6.17 3.21 -19.80
CA ASP A 114 6.50 3.56 -18.42
C ASP A 114 5.27 3.50 -17.52
N PHE A 115 5.47 3.44 -16.20
CA PHE A 115 4.38 3.42 -15.24
C PHE A 115 3.84 4.84 -15.03
N ASP A 116 2.53 4.96 -15.16
CA ASP A 116 1.75 6.14 -14.83
C ASP A 116 0.78 5.84 -13.68
N ILE A 117 0.28 6.88 -13.02
CA ILE A 117 -0.85 6.79 -12.11
C ILE A 117 -2.15 6.84 -12.90
N TRP A 118 -2.99 5.85 -12.67
CA TRP A 118 -4.32 5.69 -13.26
C TRP A 118 -5.39 5.74 -12.19
N VAL A 119 -6.62 6.01 -12.57
CA VAL A 119 -7.75 6.07 -11.65
C VAL A 119 -8.98 5.42 -12.29
N VAL A 120 -9.72 4.68 -11.46
CA VAL A 120 -11.08 4.21 -11.76
C VAL A 120 -12.07 4.87 -10.79
N GLU A 121 -13.26 5.14 -11.27
CA GLU A 121 -14.33 5.79 -10.50
C GLU A 121 -15.48 4.81 -10.28
N ARG A 122 -16.05 4.84 -9.08
CA ARG A 122 -17.16 3.96 -8.73
C ARG A 122 -18.48 4.53 -9.24
N ALA A 123 -19.17 3.77 -10.07
CA ALA A 123 -20.50 4.10 -10.55
C ALA A 123 -21.56 3.92 -9.44
N LYS A 124 -22.80 4.40 -9.69
CA LYS A 124 -23.90 4.30 -8.72
C LYS A 124 -24.31 2.85 -8.39
N ASP A 125 -24.10 1.93 -9.31
CA ASP A 125 -24.36 0.49 -9.14
C ASP A 125 -23.23 -0.25 -8.43
N GLY A 126 -22.16 0.45 -8.04
CA GLY A 126 -20.99 -0.10 -7.37
C GLY A 126 -19.90 -0.62 -8.31
N SER A 127 -20.13 -0.67 -9.61
CA SER A 127 -19.12 -1.08 -10.59
C SER A 127 -18.01 -0.03 -10.75
N TRP A 128 -16.83 -0.45 -11.23
CA TRP A 128 -15.74 0.44 -11.57
C TRP A 128 -15.81 0.88 -13.04
N SER A 129 -15.50 2.13 -13.30
CA SER A 129 -15.31 2.65 -14.66
C SER A 129 -14.12 2.00 -15.36
N SER A 130 -14.01 2.22 -16.68
CA SER A 130 -12.72 1.98 -17.35
C SER A 130 -11.64 2.86 -16.76
N PRO A 131 -10.37 2.37 -16.68
CA PRO A 131 -9.23 3.15 -16.20
C PRO A 131 -9.01 4.42 -17.01
N ARG A 132 -8.76 5.51 -16.32
CA ARG A 132 -8.38 6.81 -16.90
C ARG A 132 -7.00 7.21 -16.39
N ASN A 133 -6.12 7.60 -17.30
CA ASN A 133 -4.82 8.17 -16.95
C ASN A 133 -5.03 9.49 -16.20
N VAL A 134 -4.32 9.71 -15.08
CA VAL A 134 -4.45 10.97 -14.33
C VAL A 134 -3.92 12.14 -15.15
N GLY A 135 -2.93 11.92 -15.99
CA GLY A 135 -2.37 12.90 -16.92
C GLY A 135 -1.37 13.85 -16.27
N ALA A 136 -0.85 14.74 -17.09
CA ALA A 136 0.03 15.83 -16.63
C ALA A 136 -0.74 16.79 -15.71
N PRO A 137 -0.09 17.40 -14.72
CA PRO A 137 1.35 17.33 -14.42
C PRO A 137 1.78 16.18 -13.49
N VAL A 138 0.87 15.27 -13.11
CA VAL A 138 1.18 14.12 -12.27
C VAL A 138 2.04 13.14 -13.05
N ASN A 139 1.52 12.63 -14.16
CA ASN A 139 2.21 11.65 -15.00
C ASN A 139 3.14 12.36 -16.00
N THR A 140 4.34 11.82 -16.18
CA THR A 140 5.39 12.37 -17.02
C THR A 140 5.95 11.30 -17.98
N LYS A 141 7.22 11.38 -18.34
CA LYS A 141 7.97 10.34 -19.08
C LYS A 141 8.78 9.44 -18.14
N ALA A 142 8.82 9.76 -16.85
CA ALA A 142 9.38 8.90 -15.82
C ALA A 142 8.31 7.93 -15.32
N ASN A 143 8.70 7.04 -14.41
CA ASN A 143 7.74 6.20 -13.73
C ASN A 143 7.14 6.95 -12.53
N GLU A 144 5.84 6.85 -12.36
CA GLU A 144 5.12 7.32 -11.18
C GLU A 144 4.51 6.12 -10.45
N PHE A 145 4.84 5.99 -9.16
CA PHE A 145 4.46 4.85 -8.32
C PHE A 145 3.76 5.27 -7.04
N TYR A 146 3.04 4.32 -6.45
CA TYR A 146 2.47 4.35 -5.11
C TYR A 146 1.64 5.61 -4.83
N PRO A 147 0.51 5.78 -5.51
CA PRO A 147 -0.38 6.91 -5.26
C PRO A 147 -0.96 6.87 -3.85
N SER A 148 -1.00 8.00 -3.16
CA SER A 148 -1.67 8.18 -1.88
C SER A 148 -2.43 9.50 -1.87
N VAL A 149 -3.74 9.45 -1.58
CA VAL A 149 -4.64 10.60 -1.77
C VAL A 149 -5.18 11.07 -0.43
N ALA A 150 -4.95 12.34 -0.10
CA ALA A 150 -5.47 12.99 1.09
C ALA A 150 -6.94 13.44 0.92
N LEU A 151 -7.60 13.77 2.04
CA LEU A 151 -8.96 14.37 2.05
C LEU A 151 -9.01 15.70 1.30
N SER A 152 -7.91 16.45 1.29
CA SER A 152 -7.74 17.68 0.50
C SER A 152 -7.83 17.44 -1.01
N GLY A 153 -7.67 16.19 -1.45
CA GLY A 153 -7.49 15.80 -2.84
C GLY A 153 -6.04 15.82 -3.30
N ASN A 154 -5.10 16.26 -2.47
CA ASN A 154 -3.68 16.23 -2.77
C ASN A 154 -3.25 14.80 -3.05
N LEU A 155 -2.46 14.61 -4.11
CA LEU A 155 -1.94 13.32 -4.54
C LEU A 155 -0.44 13.26 -4.27
N TYR A 156 -0.05 12.32 -3.43
CA TYR A 156 1.33 11.97 -3.15
C TYR A 156 1.71 10.74 -3.96
N PHE A 157 2.95 10.68 -4.42
CA PHE A 157 3.46 9.57 -5.23
C PHE A 157 4.99 9.55 -5.20
N THR A 158 5.56 8.48 -5.72
CA THR A 158 7.01 8.29 -5.83
C THR A 158 7.46 8.42 -7.28
N SER A 159 8.60 9.07 -7.52
CA SER A 159 9.22 9.12 -8.85
C SER A 159 10.72 9.45 -8.78
N GLU A 160 11.43 9.12 -9.87
CA GLU A 160 12.85 9.40 -10.09
C GLU A 160 13.06 10.65 -10.94
N TYR A 161 12.44 11.79 -10.61
CA TYR A 161 12.60 13.00 -11.38
C TYR A 161 13.98 13.64 -11.16
N GLU A 162 14.62 14.10 -12.25
CA GLU A 162 15.90 14.82 -12.19
C GLU A 162 15.88 16.06 -11.27
N LYS A 163 14.70 16.66 -11.08
CA LYS A 163 14.47 17.80 -10.18
C LYS A 163 14.34 17.43 -8.70
N GLY A 164 14.51 16.15 -8.36
CA GLY A 164 14.36 15.61 -7.01
C GLY A 164 15.49 16.01 -6.04
N VAL A 165 15.34 15.57 -4.81
CA VAL A 165 16.34 15.72 -3.74
C VAL A 165 17.37 14.60 -3.81
N GLY A 166 16.92 13.38 -4.04
CA GLY A 166 17.68 12.14 -4.00
C GLY A 166 17.66 11.35 -5.31
N LYS A 167 17.62 10.05 -5.17
CA LYS A 167 17.59 9.10 -6.28
C LYS A 167 16.17 8.72 -6.66
N GLU A 168 15.35 8.55 -5.67
CA GLU A 168 13.93 8.35 -5.77
C GLU A 168 13.29 9.17 -4.65
N ASP A 169 12.28 9.94 -4.95
CA ASP A 169 11.71 10.91 -4.03
C ASP A 169 10.19 10.81 -3.98
N ILE A 170 9.64 11.26 -2.86
CA ILE A 170 8.20 11.42 -2.66
C ILE A 170 7.82 12.84 -3.09
N TYR A 171 6.82 12.91 -3.98
CA TYR A 171 6.27 14.14 -4.54
C TYR A 171 4.83 14.36 -4.10
N VAL A 172 4.38 15.59 -4.17
CA VAL A 172 2.99 15.98 -4.00
C VAL A 172 2.53 16.89 -5.13
N CYS A 173 1.36 16.59 -5.70
CA CYS A 173 0.57 17.52 -6.51
C CYS A 173 -0.63 17.98 -5.67
N GLN A 174 -0.78 19.29 -5.49
CA GLN A 174 -1.94 19.83 -4.79
C GLN A 174 -3.16 19.82 -5.70
N TRP A 175 -4.33 19.54 -5.12
CA TRP A 175 -5.60 19.65 -5.83
C TRP A 175 -6.19 21.04 -5.64
N GLN A 176 -6.21 21.83 -6.71
CA GLN A 176 -6.70 23.21 -6.71
C GLN A 176 -7.57 23.46 -7.93
N ASP A 177 -8.73 24.07 -7.74
CA ASP A 177 -9.66 24.47 -8.81
C ASP A 177 -9.98 23.33 -9.81
N GLY A 178 -10.14 22.10 -9.30
CA GLY A 178 -10.50 20.93 -10.11
C GLY A 178 -9.37 20.31 -10.93
N LYS A 179 -8.12 20.66 -10.65
CA LYS A 179 -6.91 20.12 -11.32
C LYS A 179 -5.74 19.96 -10.35
N TYR A 180 -4.78 19.17 -10.74
CA TYR A 180 -3.50 19.04 -10.03
C TYR A 180 -2.55 20.18 -10.40
N THR A 181 -1.80 20.69 -9.41
CA THR A 181 -0.66 21.58 -9.63
C THR A 181 0.56 20.81 -10.10
N GLU A 182 1.60 21.52 -10.53
CA GLU A 182 2.92 20.92 -10.75
C GLU A 182 3.39 20.15 -9.51
N SER A 183 4.08 19.03 -9.74
CA SER A 183 4.61 18.19 -8.67
C SER A 183 5.80 18.86 -7.97
N VAL A 184 5.77 18.81 -6.64
CA VAL A 184 6.83 19.31 -5.77
C VAL A 184 7.37 18.16 -4.93
N ALA A 185 8.69 17.98 -4.93
CA ALA A 185 9.32 17.02 -4.02
C ALA A 185 9.12 17.49 -2.56
N LEU A 186 8.83 16.56 -1.66
CA LEU A 186 8.83 16.87 -0.23
C LEU A 186 10.23 17.30 0.21
N ASP A 187 10.30 18.06 1.28
CA ASP A 187 11.56 18.60 1.80
C ASP A 187 12.44 17.50 2.45
N THR A 188 13.59 17.92 2.99
CA THR A 188 14.59 17.02 3.57
C THR A 188 14.20 16.41 4.92
N ALA A 189 13.04 16.75 5.46
CA ALA A 189 12.46 16.02 6.59
C ALA A 189 11.96 14.63 6.18
N VAL A 190 11.55 14.49 4.91
CA VAL A 190 11.06 13.24 4.30
C VAL A 190 12.08 12.71 3.30
N ASN A 191 12.37 13.45 2.23
CA ASN A 191 13.32 13.02 1.20
C ASN A 191 14.78 13.24 1.64
N SER A 192 15.69 12.44 1.12
CA SER A 192 17.12 12.53 1.38
C SER A 192 17.92 12.48 0.07
N LYS A 193 19.23 12.28 0.12
CA LYS A 193 20.07 12.01 -1.06
C LYS A 193 20.02 10.55 -1.51
N LEU A 194 19.19 9.75 -0.86
CA LEU A 194 19.08 8.31 -1.06
C LEU A 194 17.79 7.95 -1.80
N TRP A 195 17.11 6.91 -1.39
CA TRP A 195 15.85 6.45 -1.95
C TRP A 195 14.75 6.59 -0.90
N GLU A 196 13.71 7.32 -1.21
CA GLU A 196 12.46 7.40 -0.46
C GLU A 196 11.29 7.04 -1.39
N PHE A 197 10.51 6.01 -1.02
CA PHE A 197 9.48 5.47 -1.88
C PHE A 197 8.29 4.88 -1.12
N ASN A 198 7.22 4.53 -1.84
CA ASN A 198 5.99 3.91 -1.35
C ASN A 198 5.39 4.66 -0.13
N ALA A 199 5.04 5.92 -0.32
CA ALA A 199 4.56 6.76 0.75
C ALA A 199 3.04 6.70 0.93
N PHE A 200 2.57 6.29 2.10
CA PHE A 200 1.21 6.49 2.57
C PHE A 200 1.10 7.81 3.32
N VAL A 201 0.24 8.70 2.89
CA VAL A 201 -0.12 9.92 3.64
C VAL A 201 -1.44 9.71 4.38
N SER A 202 -1.51 10.16 5.65
CA SER A 202 -2.78 10.13 6.38
C SER A 202 -3.82 10.99 5.67
N PRO A 203 -5.12 10.62 5.71
CA PRO A 203 -6.17 11.42 5.06
C PRO A 203 -6.19 12.89 5.45
N ASP A 204 -5.83 13.21 6.68
CA ASP A 204 -5.74 14.58 7.23
C ASP A 204 -4.34 15.21 7.10
N GLU A 205 -3.42 14.54 6.38
CA GLU A 205 -2.04 14.97 6.13
C GLU A 205 -1.22 15.26 7.40
N LYS A 206 -1.54 14.61 8.52
CA LYS A 206 -0.80 14.80 9.79
C LYS A 206 0.42 13.93 9.94
N PHE A 207 0.46 12.82 9.24
CA PHE A 207 1.63 11.95 9.18
C PHE A 207 1.79 11.34 7.80
N ILE A 208 3.02 10.97 7.48
CA ILE A 208 3.39 10.19 6.31
C ILE A 208 4.25 9.01 6.75
N LEU A 209 3.91 7.82 6.25
CA LEU A 209 4.70 6.61 6.37
C LEU A 209 5.31 6.32 5.00
N PHE A 210 6.57 5.96 4.97
CA PHE A 210 7.25 5.67 3.70
C PHE A 210 8.41 4.71 3.92
N THR A 211 8.95 4.19 2.86
CA THR A 211 10.17 3.39 2.89
C THR A 211 11.36 4.24 2.51
N SER A 212 12.46 4.08 3.22
CA SER A 212 13.75 4.63 2.81
C SER A 212 14.83 3.56 2.84
N TYR A 213 15.74 3.61 1.86
CA TYR A 213 16.85 2.68 1.75
C TYR A 213 18.20 3.42 1.81
N GLY A 214 19.09 2.89 2.66
CA GLY A 214 20.47 3.34 2.77
C GLY A 214 20.70 4.44 3.81
N ARG A 215 19.72 4.83 4.64
CA ARG A 215 19.93 5.72 5.78
C ARG A 215 20.84 5.04 6.82
N LYS A 216 21.49 5.84 7.69
CA LYS A 216 22.44 5.32 8.69
C LYS A 216 21.84 4.37 9.71
N ASP A 217 20.55 4.50 9.96
CA ASP A 217 19.74 3.69 10.89
C ASP A 217 18.89 2.63 10.19
N ASP A 218 19.18 2.35 8.90
CA ASP A 218 18.58 1.28 8.10
C ASP A 218 19.04 -0.09 8.64
N HIS A 219 18.09 -1.02 8.83
CA HIS A 219 18.37 -2.40 9.28
C HIS A 219 18.80 -3.32 8.11
N GLY A 220 18.60 -2.86 6.88
CA GLY A 220 18.97 -3.54 5.63
C GLY A 220 17.79 -3.80 4.69
N GLY A 221 17.98 -3.58 3.39
CA GLY A 221 16.96 -3.83 2.37
C GLY A 221 15.94 -2.72 2.15
N GLY A 222 15.85 -1.76 3.05
CA GLY A 222 14.88 -0.67 3.09
C GLY A 222 13.91 -0.80 4.27
N ASP A 223 13.74 0.28 4.99
CA ASP A 223 13.05 0.37 6.26
C ASP A 223 11.84 1.31 6.18
N LEU A 224 10.83 1.04 7.01
CA LEU A 224 9.71 1.96 7.24
C LEU A 224 10.12 3.13 8.12
N TYR A 225 9.74 4.33 7.70
CA TYR A 225 9.91 5.59 8.43
C TYR A 225 8.58 6.30 8.59
N ILE A 226 8.48 7.11 9.63
CA ILE A 226 7.33 8.01 9.87
C ILE A 226 7.81 9.44 10.02
N SER A 227 7.15 10.38 9.34
CA SER A 227 7.27 11.81 9.60
C SER A 227 5.91 12.36 10.04
N LEU A 228 5.92 13.21 11.06
CA LEU A 228 4.75 13.91 11.55
C LEU A 228 4.73 15.33 11.02
N ARG A 229 3.54 15.89 10.81
CA ARG A 229 3.36 17.28 10.42
C ARG A 229 3.01 18.10 11.63
N ASP A 230 3.72 19.20 11.86
CA ASP A 230 3.45 20.08 13.00
C ASP A 230 2.24 20.98 12.77
N ALA A 231 1.90 21.79 13.78
CA ALA A 231 0.75 22.70 13.73
C ALA A 231 0.91 23.81 12.67
N ALA A 232 2.13 24.10 12.22
CA ALA A 232 2.40 25.02 11.12
C ALA A 232 2.32 24.37 9.73
N GLY A 233 2.06 23.07 9.68
CA GLY A 233 1.97 22.31 8.44
C GLY A 233 3.32 21.87 7.88
N VAL A 234 4.38 21.85 8.70
CA VAL A 234 5.74 21.49 8.30
C VAL A 234 6.04 20.04 8.69
N TRP A 235 6.55 19.24 7.76
CA TRP A 235 7.01 17.89 8.02
C TRP A 235 8.22 17.91 8.96
N GLN A 236 8.18 17.06 9.98
CA GLN A 236 9.28 16.92 10.94
C GLN A 236 10.25 15.82 10.47
N PRO A 237 11.53 15.85 10.88
CA PRO A 237 12.50 14.83 10.51
C PRO A 237 11.97 13.43 10.73
N ALA A 238 12.03 12.59 9.69
CA ALA A 238 11.51 11.24 9.74
C ALA A 238 12.24 10.38 10.76
N LYS A 239 11.49 9.51 11.44
CA LYS A 239 11.98 8.55 12.43
C LYS A 239 11.85 7.14 11.88
N ASN A 240 12.92 6.33 12.04
CA ASN A 240 12.88 4.90 11.70
C ASN A 240 11.89 4.16 12.62
N MET A 241 11.05 3.32 12.04
CA MET A 241 10.11 2.46 12.78
C MET A 241 10.76 1.12 13.12
N SER A 242 11.93 1.17 13.76
CA SER A 242 12.83 0.03 14.00
C SER A 242 12.18 -1.19 14.63
N MET A 243 11.10 -1.00 15.41
CA MET A 243 10.33 -2.11 16.00
C MET A 243 9.57 -2.94 14.96
N LEU A 244 9.37 -2.43 13.75
CA LEU A 244 8.70 -3.12 12.65
C LEU A 244 9.67 -3.67 11.63
N ASN A 245 10.82 -3.00 11.48
CA ASN A 245 11.77 -3.26 10.42
C ASN A 245 12.56 -4.55 10.64
N SER A 246 12.95 -5.18 9.55
CA SER A 246 13.70 -6.43 9.49
C SER A 246 14.99 -6.24 8.65
N PRO A 247 15.93 -7.20 8.62
CA PRO A 247 17.06 -7.14 7.69
C PRO A 247 16.68 -7.33 6.20
N ARG A 248 15.40 -7.28 5.87
CA ARG A 248 14.85 -7.40 4.51
C ARG A 248 14.10 -6.14 4.15
N LEU A 249 13.64 -6.05 2.91
CA LEU A 249 12.81 -4.95 2.49
C LEU A 249 11.47 -4.97 3.26
N ASP A 250 11.20 -3.87 3.96
CA ASP A 250 9.92 -3.55 4.62
C ASP A 250 9.36 -2.29 3.97
N TYR A 251 8.21 -2.38 3.27
CA TYR A 251 7.76 -1.33 2.38
C TYR A 251 6.25 -1.33 2.16
N CYS A 252 5.73 -0.46 1.31
CA CYS A 252 4.32 -0.35 0.99
C CYS A 252 3.41 -0.21 2.22
N PRO A 253 3.68 0.75 3.13
CA PRO A 253 2.84 0.95 4.31
C PRO A 253 1.47 1.51 3.92
N PHE A 254 0.41 0.97 4.52
CA PHE A 254 -0.95 1.49 4.43
C PHE A 254 -1.61 1.48 5.80
N VAL A 255 -2.22 2.59 6.20
CA VAL A 255 -3.00 2.67 7.43
C VAL A 255 -4.49 2.72 7.10
N SER A 256 -5.30 1.89 7.75
CA SER A 256 -6.76 1.90 7.59
C SER A 256 -7.34 3.29 7.85
N PHE A 257 -8.45 3.64 7.19
CA PHE A 257 -9.04 4.99 7.29
C PHE A 257 -9.51 5.36 8.70
N ASP A 258 -9.81 4.37 9.54
CA ASP A 258 -10.09 4.56 10.97
C ASP A 258 -8.82 4.68 11.84
N GLN A 259 -7.64 4.65 11.22
CA GLN A 259 -6.32 4.76 11.83
C GLN A 259 -6.02 3.71 12.92
N LYS A 260 -6.62 2.51 12.81
CA LYS A 260 -6.38 1.43 13.79
C LYS A 260 -5.36 0.42 13.34
N ILE A 261 -5.25 0.18 12.04
CA ILE A 261 -4.46 -0.92 11.48
C ILE A 261 -3.39 -0.36 10.57
N LEU A 262 -2.14 -0.73 10.83
CA LEU A 262 -1.06 -0.59 9.85
C LEU A 262 -0.89 -1.92 9.13
N PHE A 263 -0.89 -1.85 7.81
CA PHE A 263 -0.44 -2.91 6.91
C PHE A 263 0.87 -2.49 6.25
N PHE A 264 1.74 -3.43 5.96
CA PHE A 264 2.91 -3.21 5.14
C PHE A 264 3.38 -4.52 4.51
N THR A 265 4.20 -4.44 3.51
CA THR A 265 4.80 -5.59 2.82
C THR A 265 6.19 -5.85 3.36
N SER A 266 6.56 -7.13 3.49
CA SER A 266 7.89 -7.52 3.96
C SER A 266 8.37 -8.81 3.30
N GLY A 267 9.65 -8.81 2.90
CA GLY A 267 10.36 -9.99 2.41
C GLY A 267 11.00 -10.84 3.52
N ARG A 268 10.61 -10.66 4.80
CA ARG A 268 11.15 -11.46 5.92
C ARG A 268 10.76 -12.92 5.79
N HIS A 269 11.66 -13.82 6.17
CA HIS A 269 11.49 -15.26 5.98
C HIS A 269 12.09 -16.09 7.13
N ASP A 270 11.69 -17.35 7.20
CA ASP A 270 12.18 -18.32 8.16
C ASP A 270 13.23 -19.29 7.56
N LEU A 271 13.68 -19.04 6.33
CA LEU A 271 14.69 -19.86 5.69
C LEU A 271 16.04 -19.69 6.42
N PRO A 272 16.69 -20.77 6.85
CA PRO A 272 18.00 -20.68 7.50
C PRO A 272 19.08 -20.31 6.47
N SER A 273 20.08 -19.55 6.90
CA SER A 273 21.25 -19.27 6.06
C SER A 273 22.18 -20.49 5.88
N THR A 274 22.11 -21.46 6.81
CA THR A 274 22.88 -22.72 6.81
C THR A 274 22.07 -23.80 7.47
N TYR A 275 22.35 -25.05 7.11
CA TYR A 275 21.81 -26.25 7.77
C TYR A 275 22.93 -26.95 8.53
N GLU A 276 22.66 -27.43 9.75
CA GLU A 276 23.62 -28.22 10.55
C GLU A 276 24.07 -29.51 9.86
N LYS A 277 23.19 -30.09 9.03
CA LYS A 277 23.44 -31.29 8.22
C LYS A 277 22.92 -31.06 6.80
N PRO A 278 23.46 -31.76 5.80
CA PRO A 278 22.91 -31.71 4.44
C PRO A 278 21.40 -31.94 4.45
N THR A 279 20.66 -31.02 3.88
CA THR A 279 19.19 -31.10 3.80
C THR A 279 18.74 -32.03 2.68
N THR A 280 17.44 -32.35 2.62
CA THR A 280 16.87 -33.21 1.58
C THR A 280 16.06 -32.38 0.58
N HIS A 281 15.88 -32.89 -0.64
CA HIS A 281 14.99 -32.27 -1.64
C HIS A 281 13.59 -32.03 -1.08
N ALA A 282 13.00 -33.03 -0.39
CA ALA A 282 11.68 -32.89 0.21
C ALA A 282 11.59 -31.77 1.24
N ALA A 283 12.63 -31.60 2.09
CA ALA A 283 12.68 -30.52 3.07
C ALA A 283 12.79 -29.15 2.38
N LEU A 284 13.61 -29.04 1.33
CA LEU A 284 13.70 -27.79 0.54
C LEU A 284 12.38 -27.43 -0.13
N VAL A 285 11.72 -28.40 -0.80
CA VAL A 285 10.39 -28.16 -1.42
C VAL A 285 9.37 -27.71 -0.39
N LYS A 286 9.35 -28.33 0.81
CA LYS A 286 8.47 -27.90 1.89
C LYS A 286 8.77 -26.45 2.33
N ALA A 287 10.04 -26.10 2.51
CA ALA A 287 10.46 -24.77 2.91
C ALA A 287 10.09 -23.69 1.86
N TYR A 288 10.36 -23.98 0.58
CA TYR A 288 10.08 -23.05 -0.52
C TYR A 288 8.58 -22.89 -0.84
N ASN A 289 7.75 -23.86 -0.44
CA ASN A 289 6.29 -23.75 -0.52
C ASN A 289 5.63 -23.22 0.76
N SER A 290 6.41 -22.84 1.77
CA SER A 290 5.85 -22.19 2.96
C SER A 290 5.54 -20.71 2.70
N VAL A 291 4.67 -20.12 3.48
CA VAL A 291 4.32 -18.69 3.38
C VAL A 291 5.56 -17.81 3.61
N ARG A 292 6.44 -18.18 4.56
CA ARG A 292 7.67 -17.43 4.87
C ARG A 292 8.88 -17.96 4.10
N ASN A 293 8.74 -18.08 2.80
CA ASN A 293 9.75 -18.66 1.89
C ASN A 293 10.74 -17.64 1.30
N GLY A 294 10.61 -16.35 1.68
CA GLY A 294 11.41 -15.26 1.13
C GLY A 294 10.68 -14.48 0.02
N SER A 295 9.48 -14.91 -0.39
CA SER A 295 8.56 -14.06 -1.13
C SER A 295 8.00 -12.96 -0.24
N GLU A 296 7.54 -11.90 -0.84
CA GLU A 296 6.94 -10.78 -0.11
C GLU A 296 5.53 -11.13 0.37
N ASN A 297 5.21 -10.70 1.57
CA ASN A 297 3.93 -10.95 2.22
C ASN A 297 3.42 -9.71 2.93
N ILE A 298 2.11 -9.61 3.09
CA ILE A 298 1.46 -8.51 3.81
C ILE A 298 1.43 -8.82 5.31
N TYR A 299 1.96 -7.89 6.10
CA TYR A 299 1.94 -7.91 7.56
C TYR A 299 0.98 -6.86 8.10
N TRP A 300 0.49 -7.05 9.32
CA TRP A 300 -0.38 -6.10 9.99
C TRP A 300 -0.15 -6.02 11.49
N ILE A 301 -0.52 -4.88 12.08
CA ILE A 301 -0.39 -4.60 13.51
C ILE A 301 -1.36 -3.50 13.95
N ASP A 302 -1.65 -3.41 15.26
CA ASP A 302 -2.37 -2.28 15.85
C ASP A 302 -1.54 -0.99 15.73
N PHE A 303 -2.02 -0.07 14.91
CA PHE A 303 -1.34 1.20 14.65
C PHE A 303 -1.43 2.18 15.82
N GLN A 304 -2.55 2.18 16.56
CA GLN A 304 -2.73 3.10 17.69
C GLN A 304 -1.78 2.75 18.85
N ALA A 305 -1.64 1.46 19.14
CA ALA A 305 -0.67 1.00 20.13
C ALA A 305 0.76 1.37 19.72
N LEU A 306 1.09 1.22 18.43
CA LEU A 306 2.40 1.57 17.87
C LEU A 306 2.71 3.07 18.00
N VAL A 307 1.82 3.95 17.56
CA VAL A 307 2.02 5.42 17.62
C VAL A 307 2.10 5.90 19.07
N GLY A 308 1.38 5.25 19.98
CA GLY A 308 1.48 5.53 21.42
C GLY A 308 2.90 5.34 21.97
N SER A 309 3.68 4.42 21.40
CA SER A 309 5.06 4.14 21.81
C SER A 309 6.12 5.05 21.13
N LEU A 310 5.73 5.81 20.10
CA LEU A 310 6.62 6.73 19.37
C LEU A 310 6.64 8.15 19.97
N LYS A 311 5.72 8.44 20.90
CA LYS A 311 5.64 9.70 21.65
C LYS A 311 6.58 9.66 22.85
#